data_942d21b3fb8a4a8b7ea22250d761ea57
#
_entry.id   942d21b3fb8a4a8b7ea22250d761ea57
#
_cell.length_a   1.000
_cell.length_b   1.000
_cell.length_c   1.000
_cell.angle_alpha   90.00
_cell.angle_beta   90.00
_cell.angle_gamma   90.00
#
_symmetry.space_group_name_H-M   'P 1'
#
loop_
_entity.id
_entity.type
_entity.pdbx_description
1 polymer ?
#
loop_
_entity_poly.entity_id
_entity_poly.type
_entity_poly.pdbx_seq_one_letter_code
_entity_poly.pdbx_strand_id
1 'polypeptide(L)'
;MASQHLILLLAIFVSLCVAAIGQGNKIVPFNPSCSTTGNYSGDSQYKKNLDQLLSTLATAATDDGWFNTSSVGTGGDDQVFGLIMCYADRNPTQCKECLAGAPAGITQVCPGSRTVNANYDACLLRYSDVSFFSVADKTVAFNVYAKSYVENMAAMNETRWQLMSQLAETAGQTKLRLDTGSTRLGSTSMMYGLAQCTRDLAVSECSTCLSDYIVQLSKIFPNNSWAAIKGYSCYLRYDLSPFGITLPPSSPVPPPSSTRSTGFVAGAVSFMVILGVSIWLLLRRRRKHARLMREHQEMEDDFEKGTRPKRFRYDELSVATDFFSDDCKLGEGGFGSVYKGFLKDLNLEVAIKKSSKQGRKEYESEVRIISRLRHRNLVQLIGWCHDGSELLLVYELMPNASLDTHLYNANANVLPWPLRYNHLQKILILSVACDGNIS
;
A
#
# COMPACT_ATOMS: atom_id res chain seq x y z
N MET A 1 43.44 1.65 27.77
CA MET A 1 42.06 1.36 28.22
C MET A 1 41.02 2.27 27.53
N ALA A 2 41.19 3.57 27.47
CA ALA A 2 40.20 4.48 26.81
C ALA A 2 39.97 4.18 25.32
N SER A 3 40.99 3.80 24.57
CA SER A 3 40.87 3.50 23.13
C SER A 3 40.09 2.22 22.83
N GLN A 4 40.20 1.18 23.69
CA GLN A 4 39.40 -0.04 23.52
C GLN A 4 37.91 0.17 23.83
N HIS A 5 37.59 0.97 24.83
CA HIS A 5 36.20 1.33 25.12
C HIS A 5 35.56 2.15 24.00
N LEU A 6 36.32 3.05 23.37
CA LEU A 6 35.83 3.85 22.25
C LEU A 6 35.54 3.00 21.02
N ILE A 7 36.42 2.02 20.71
CA ILE A 7 36.21 1.07 19.60
C ILE A 7 34.99 0.18 19.86
N LEU A 8 34.82 -0.30 21.10
CA LEU A 8 33.66 -1.10 21.49
C LEU A 8 32.35 -0.31 21.38
N LEU A 9 32.33 0.93 21.83
CA LEU A 9 31.18 1.82 21.71
C LEU A 9 30.86 2.15 20.25
N LEU A 10 31.87 2.36 19.40
CA LEU A 10 31.68 2.54 17.96
C LEU A 10 31.14 1.28 17.29
N ALA A 11 31.63 0.09 17.65
CA ALA A 11 31.12 -1.18 17.12
C ALA A 11 29.66 -1.43 17.53
N ILE A 12 29.31 -1.16 18.79
CA ILE A 12 27.92 -1.26 19.29
C ILE A 12 27.03 -0.24 18.58
N PHE A 13 27.52 1.01 18.39
CA PHE A 13 26.76 2.05 17.71
C PHE A 13 26.52 1.72 16.23
N VAL A 14 27.55 1.18 15.54
CA VAL A 14 27.41 0.70 14.15
C VAL A 14 26.45 -0.47 14.09
N SER A 15 26.52 -1.43 15.02
CA SER A 15 25.60 -2.57 15.09
C SER A 15 24.16 -2.13 15.35
N LEU A 16 23.93 -1.16 16.24
CA LEU A 16 22.62 -0.58 16.50
C LEU A 16 22.10 0.24 15.31
N CYS A 17 22.97 0.95 14.60
CA CYS A 17 22.60 1.67 13.37
C CYS A 17 22.22 0.70 12.24
N VAL A 18 22.96 -0.40 12.08
CA VAL A 18 22.64 -1.45 11.08
C VAL A 18 21.32 -2.15 11.42
N ALA A 19 21.08 -2.44 12.72
CA ALA A 19 19.80 -3.00 13.16
C ALA A 19 18.60 -2.04 12.97
N ALA A 20 18.84 -0.73 13.13
CA ALA A 20 17.79 0.28 12.93
C ALA A 20 17.48 0.55 11.44
N ILE A 21 18.44 0.30 10.55
CA ILE A 21 18.27 0.43 9.08
C ILE A 21 17.52 -0.79 8.51
N GLY A 22 17.60 -1.95 9.18
CA GLY A 22 16.96 -3.20 8.75
C GLY A 22 15.46 -3.31 9.04
N GLN A 23 14.83 -2.35 9.73
CA GLN A 23 13.37 -2.30 9.90
C GLN A 23 12.71 -1.50 8.75
N GLY A 24 12.81 -2.02 7.52
CA GLY A 24 11.95 -1.60 6.43
C GLY A 24 10.48 -1.82 6.82
N ASN A 25 9.60 -0.88 6.49
CA ASN A 25 8.15 -1.04 6.67
C ASN A 25 7.72 -2.35 6.02
N LYS A 26 7.36 -3.34 6.84
CA LYS A 26 6.84 -4.61 6.33
C LYS A 26 5.53 -4.35 5.62
N ILE A 27 5.50 -4.57 4.35
CA ILE A 27 4.29 -4.50 3.54
C ILE A 27 3.68 -5.88 3.42
N VAL A 28 2.36 -5.95 3.33
CA VAL A 28 1.61 -7.22 3.25
C VAL A 28 1.19 -7.44 1.79
N PRO A 29 1.41 -8.63 1.23
CA PRO A 29 0.95 -8.95 -0.12
C PRO A 29 -0.56 -9.17 -0.18
N PHE A 30 -1.16 -8.92 -1.33
CA PHE A 30 -2.54 -9.29 -1.63
C PHE A 30 -2.60 -10.75 -2.08
N ASN A 31 -3.38 -11.56 -1.37
CA ASN A 31 -3.66 -12.97 -1.69
C ASN A 31 -2.41 -13.77 -2.15
N PRO A 32 -1.39 -13.93 -1.30
CA PRO A 32 -0.17 -14.65 -1.67
C PRO A 32 -0.46 -16.15 -1.85
N SER A 33 0.19 -16.76 -2.83
CA SER A 33 0.23 -18.21 -3.00
C SER A 33 1.47 -18.75 -2.31
N CYS A 34 1.29 -19.53 -1.24
CA CYS A 34 2.35 -20.16 -0.47
C CYS A 34 2.27 -21.68 -0.63
N SER A 35 3.38 -22.37 -0.94
CA SER A 35 3.40 -23.84 -0.92
C SER A 35 3.16 -24.37 0.49
N THR A 36 2.38 -25.43 0.60
CA THR A 36 2.02 -26.07 1.88
C THR A 36 2.72 -27.43 2.08
N THR A 37 3.39 -27.92 1.04
CA THR A 37 4.08 -29.22 1.03
C THR A 37 5.59 -28.99 0.83
N GLY A 38 6.42 -29.86 1.40
CA GLY A 38 7.88 -29.81 1.25
C GLY A 38 8.53 -28.60 1.93
N ASN A 39 7.98 -28.13 3.05
CA ASN A 39 8.50 -26.95 3.75
C ASN A 39 9.96 -27.12 4.18
N TYR A 40 10.72 -26.03 4.13
CA TYR A 40 12.08 -26.00 4.63
C TYR A 40 12.12 -25.80 6.16
N SER A 41 13.16 -26.33 6.81
CA SER A 41 13.44 -26.06 8.23
C SER A 41 14.24 -24.76 8.40
N GLY A 42 14.12 -24.14 9.59
CA GLY A 42 14.78 -22.85 9.87
C GLY A 42 16.32 -22.86 9.75
N ASP A 43 16.96 -24.02 9.99
CA ASP A 43 18.41 -24.18 9.93
C ASP A 43 18.90 -24.74 8.59
N SER A 44 18.02 -25.01 7.63
CA SER A 44 18.34 -25.60 6.34
C SER A 44 19.24 -24.70 5.49
N GLN A 45 20.02 -25.32 4.59
CA GLN A 45 20.80 -24.58 3.61
C GLN A 45 19.88 -23.81 2.65
N TYR A 46 18.70 -24.35 2.30
CA TYR A 46 17.68 -23.66 1.53
C TYR A 46 17.30 -22.32 2.17
N LYS A 47 17.06 -22.31 3.48
CA LYS A 47 16.72 -21.06 4.20
C LYS A 47 17.82 -20.01 4.11
N LYS A 48 19.07 -20.42 4.26
CA LYS A 48 20.22 -19.50 4.13
C LYS A 48 20.33 -18.94 2.70
N ASN A 49 20.14 -19.80 1.70
CA ASN A 49 20.14 -19.40 0.30
C ASN A 49 18.96 -18.47 -0.03
N LEU A 50 17.76 -18.74 0.52
CA LEU A 50 16.60 -17.88 0.38
C LEU A 50 16.83 -16.50 1.00
N ASP A 51 17.40 -16.41 2.20
CA ASP A 51 17.70 -15.13 2.85
C ASP A 51 18.72 -14.31 2.03
N GLN A 52 19.74 -14.98 1.50
CA GLN A 52 20.71 -14.35 0.60
C GLN A 52 20.04 -13.86 -0.68
N LEU A 53 19.18 -14.67 -1.30
CA LEU A 53 18.45 -14.32 -2.51
C LEU A 53 17.55 -13.10 -2.28
N LEU A 54 16.72 -13.11 -1.23
CA LEU A 54 15.78 -12.02 -0.93
C LEU A 54 16.50 -10.69 -0.66
N SER A 55 17.65 -10.72 0.03
CA SER A 55 18.46 -9.53 0.28
C SER A 55 19.06 -8.95 -1.01
N THR A 56 19.53 -9.84 -1.90
CA THR A 56 20.17 -9.44 -3.16
C THR A 56 19.17 -8.92 -4.18
N LEU A 57 17.99 -9.56 -4.29
CA LEU A 57 16.94 -9.16 -5.22
C LEU A 57 16.48 -7.72 -4.99
N ALA A 58 16.27 -7.33 -3.72
CA ALA A 58 15.81 -6.00 -3.37
C ALA A 58 16.80 -4.91 -3.80
N THR A 59 18.08 -5.12 -3.55
CA THR A 59 19.15 -4.18 -3.89
C THR A 59 19.35 -4.11 -5.41
N ALA A 60 19.51 -5.25 -6.06
CA ALA A 60 19.77 -5.32 -7.50
C ALA A 60 18.59 -4.74 -8.33
N ALA A 61 17.33 -4.99 -7.94
CA ALA A 61 16.20 -4.43 -8.65
C ALA A 61 16.11 -2.91 -8.57
N THR A 62 16.61 -2.30 -7.49
CA THR A 62 16.65 -0.84 -7.34
C THR A 62 17.65 -0.22 -8.31
N ASP A 63 18.76 -0.88 -8.54
CA ASP A 63 19.86 -0.42 -9.41
C ASP A 63 19.60 -0.77 -10.88
N ASP A 64 18.89 -1.86 -11.16
CA ASP A 64 18.70 -2.47 -12.48
C ASP A 64 17.31 -2.20 -13.08
N GLY A 65 16.80 -1.00 -12.88
CA GLY A 65 15.56 -0.56 -13.53
C GLY A 65 14.30 -1.22 -12.97
N TRP A 66 14.26 -1.51 -11.65
CA TRP A 66 13.10 -2.02 -10.92
C TRP A 66 12.65 -3.43 -11.27
N PHE A 67 13.58 -4.22 -11.77
CA PHE A 67 13.39 -5.64 -12.07
C PHE A 67 14.69 -6.39 -11.82
N ASN A 68 14.59 -7.53 -11.19
CA ASN A 68 15.73 -8.45 -11.08
C ASN A 68 15.26 -9.91 -11.01
N THR A 69 16.06 -10.79 -11.58
CA THR A 69 15.98 -12.24 -11.40
C THR A 69 17.32 -12.74 -10.91
N SER A 70 17.32 -13.67 -9.98
CA SER A 70 18.54 -14.27 -9.45
C SER A 70 18.27 -15.70 -8.96
N SER A 71 19.34 -16.46 -8.79
CA SER A 71 19.30 -17.77 -8.16
C SER A 71 20.48 -17.94 -7.21
N VAL A 72 20.28 -18.67 -6.12
CA VAL A 72 21.30 -18.98 -5.12
C VAL A 72 21.29 -20.49 -4.87
N GLY A 73 22.48 -21.10 -4.74
CA GLY A 73 22.67 -22.54 -4.62
C GLY A 73 23.27 -23.15 -5.89
N THR A 74 23.85 -24.36 -5.77
CA THR A 74 24.56 -25.02 -6.85
C THR A 74 23.80 -26.20 -7.46
N GLY A 75 22.51 -26.32 -7.18
CA GLY A 75 21.65 -27.41 -7.64
C GLY A 75 21.12 -28.29 -6.49
N GLY A 76 20.15 -29.14 -6.80
CA GLY A 76 19.46 -29.99 -5.81
C GLY A 76 18.47 -29.23 -4.94
N ASP A 77 18.15 -29.80 -3.77
CA ASP A 77 17.07 -29.33 -2.89
C ASP A 77 17.35 -27.98 -2.22
N ASP A 78 18.57 -27.46 -2.32
CA ASP A 78 18.98 -26.21 -1.68
C ASP A 78 18.97 -25.01 -2.62
N GLN A 79 18.75 -25.23 -3.92
CA GLN A 79 18.70 -24.14 -4.90
C GLN A 79 17.39 -23.36 -4.76
N VAL A 80 17.49 -22.03 -4.90
CA VAL A 80 16.34 -21.15 -4.90
C VAL A 80 16.47 -20.13 -6.04
N PHE A 81 15.36 -19.93 -6.76
CA PHE A 81 15.20 -18.98 -7.84
C PHE A 81 14.28 -17.85 -7.36
N GLY A 82 14.52 -16.61 -7.75
CA GLY A 82 13.69 -15.49 -7.37
C GLY A 82 13.59 -14.42 -8.41
N LEU A 83 12.46 -13.71 -8.38
CA LEU A 83 12.13 -12.61 -9.25
C LEU A 83 11.43 -11.52 -8.45
N ILE A 84 11.79 -10.26 -8.72
CA ILE A 84 11.08 -9.09 -8.21
C ILE A 84 10.92 -8.04 -9.30
N MET A 85 9.76 -7.37 -9.35
CA MET A 85 9.45 -6.36 -10.36
C MET A 85 8.46 -5.33 -9.84
N CYS A 86 8.68 -4.06 -10.19
CA CYS A 86 7.70 -3.00 -10.00
C CYS A 86 6.69 -2.90 -11.16
N TYR A 87 5.47 -2.46 -10.83
CA TYR A 87 4.47 -2.10 -11.82
C TYR A 87 4.70 -0.68 -12.34
N ALA A 88 4.55 -0.51 -13.66
CA ALA A 88 4.86 0.74 -14.35
C ALA A 88 3.89 1.89 -14.01
N ASP A 89 2.70 1.60 -13.50
CA ASP A 89 1.73 2.60 -13.06
C ASP A 89 1.92 3.05 -11.60
N ARG A 90 3.10 2.82 -11.05
CA ARG A 90 3.50 3.25 -9.69
C ARG A 90 4.63 4.25 -9.76
N ASN A 91 4.63 5.20 -8.82
CA ASN A 91 5.69 6.20 -8.77
C ASN A 91 7.02 5.64 -8.21
N PRO A 92 8.16 6.31 -8.43
CA PRO A 92 9.47 5.81 -8.01
C PRO A 92 9.59 5.55 -6.50
N THR A 93 8.89 6.32 -5.67
CA THR A 93 8.91 6.14 -4.21
C THR A 93 8.18 4.88 -3.80
N GLN A 94 6.97 4.66 -4.34
CA GLN A 94 6.19 3.43 -4.12
C GLN A 94 6.96 2.20 -4.58
N CYS A 95 7.64 2.27 -5.73
CA CYS A 95 8.51 1.21 -6.22
C CYS A 95 9.62 0.86 -5.25
N LYS A 96 10.42 1.84 -4.84
CA LYS A 96 11.55 1.63 -3.91
C LYS A 96 11.11 1.07 -2.57
N GLU A 97 10.01 1.59 -2.02
CA GLU A 97 9.44 1.09 -0.77
C GLU A 97 8.96 -0.37 -0.90
N CYS A 98 8.34 -0.71 -2.04
CA CYS A 98 7.87 -2.07 -2.30
C CYS A 98 9.04 -3.05 -2.49
N LEU A 99 10.04 -2.70 -3.31
CA LEU A 99 11.20 -3.53 -3.54
C LEU A 99 12.00 -3.82 -2.26
N ALA A 100 12.10 -2.83 -1.36
CA ALA A 100 12.76 -3.00 -0.08
C ALA A 100 11.91 -3.78 0.94
N GLY A 101 10.60 -3.54 0.97
CA GLY A 101 9.70 -4.09 1.98
C GLY A 101 9.19 -5.50 1.68
N ALA A 102 8.97 -5.85 0.41
CA ALA A 102 8.42 -7.13 0.01
C ALA A 102 9.30 -8.34 0.47
N PRO A 103 10.62 -8.35 0.22
CA PRO A 103 11.49 -9.44 0.68
C PRO A 103 11.56 -9.57 2.21
N ALA A 104 11.50 -8.44 2.92
CA ALA A 104 11.65 -8.42 4.38
C ALA A 104 10.49 -9.09 5.13
N GLY A 105 9.29 -9.14 4.54
CA GLY A 105 8.08 -9.64 5.19
C GLY A 105 7.60 -11.01 4.72
N ILE A 106 8.03 -11.44 3.52
CA ILE A 106 7.40 -12.58 2.84
C ILE A 106 7.54 -13.91 3.57
N THR A 107 8.66 -14.17 4.21
CA THR A 107 8.90 -15.40 4.99
C THR A 107 8.06 -15.48 6.27
N GLN A 108 7.52 -14.36 6.74
CA GLN A 108 6.58 -14.33 7.85
C GLN A 108 5.14 -14.57 7.39
N VAL A 109 4.82 -14.13 6.17
CA VAL A 109 3.50 -14.37 5.55
C VAL A 109 3.38 -15.82 5.08
N CYS A 110 4.45 -16.38 4.52
CA CYS A 110 4.52 -17.76 4.01
C CYS A 110 5.65 -18.54 4.74
N PRO A 111 5.46 -18.87 6.04
CA PRO A 111 6.52 -19.52 6.82
C PRO A 111 6.83 -20.92 6.28
N GLY A 112 8.12 -21.21 6.05
CA GLY A 112 8.61 -22.50 5.58
C GLY A 112 8.32 -22.84 4.12
N SER A 113 7.60 -22.01 3.39
CA SER A 113 7.19 -22.28 2.00
C SER A 113 8.37 -22.21 1.02
N ARG A 114 8.56 -23.25 0.20
CA ARG A 114 9.60 -23.31 -0.84
C ARG A 114 9.21 -22.57 -2.11
N THR A 115 7.91 -22.47 -2.40
CA THR A 115 7.41 -21.72 -3.55
C THR A 115 6.42 -20.66 -3.08
N VAL A 116 6.67 -19.42 -3.46
CA VAL A 116 5.82 -18.27 -3.13
C VAL A 116 5.65 -17.36 -4.33
N ASN A 117 4.39 -17.00 -4.59
CA ASN A 117 4.02 -15.93 -5.50
C ASN A 117 3.27 -14.86 -4.72
N ALA A 118 3.77 -13.63 -4.71
CA ALA A 118 3.23 -12.56 -3.88
C ALA A 118 3.12 -11.24 -4.67
N ASN A 119 1.88 -10.76 -4.83
CA ASN A 119 1.59 -9.46 -5.40
C ASN A 119 1.37 -8.43 -4.31
N TYR A 120 2.03 -7.30 -4.42
CA TYR A 120 1.86 -6.12 -3.57
C TYR A 120 1.20 -4.99 -4.38
N ASP A 121 0.91 -3.88 -3.74
CA ASP A 121 0.36 -2.72 -4.46
C ASP A 121 1.28 -2.26 -5.59
N ALA A 122 2.57 -2.08 -5.31
CA ALA A 122 3.52 -1.50 -6.26
C ALA A 122 4.49 -2.50 -6.89
N CYS A 123 4.59 -3.73 -6.41
CA CYS A 123 5.53 -4.72 -6.95
C CYS A 123 5.02 -6.16 -6.84
N LEU A 124 5.72 -7.05 -7.52
CA LEU A 124 5.56 -8.49 -7.50
C LEU A 124 6.85 -9.12 -6.98
N LEU A 125 6.75 -10.12 -6.09
CA LEU A 125 7.85 -10.96 -5.63
C LEU A 125 7.48 -12.43 -5.82
N ARG A 126 8.38 -13.21 -6.41
CA ARG A 126 8.25 -14.66 -6.57
C ARG A 126 9.56 -15.33 -6.17
N TYR A 127 9.47 -16.50 -5.56
CA TYR A 127 10.58 -17.41 -5.40
C TYR A 127 10.14 -18.87 -5.43
N SER A 128 11.02 -19.77 -5.84
CA SER A 128 10.76 -21.22 -5.91
C SER A 128 12.05 -22.02 -5.84
N ASP A 129 11.98 -23.27 -5.42
CA ASP A 129 13.03 -24.28 -5.52
C ASP A 129 13.18 -24.85 -6.93
N VAL A 130 12.19 -24.61 -7.80
CA VAL A 130 12.22 -24.97 -9.21
C VAL A 130 12.26 -23.71 -10.06
N SER A 131 13.09 -23.71 -11.10
CA SER A 131 13.16 -22.58 -12.03
C SER A 131 11.83 -22.37 -12.73
N PHE A 132 11.34 -21.14 -12.65
CA PHE A 132 10.10 -20.69 -13.31
C PHE A 132 10.37 -19.58 -14.34
N PHE A 133 11.65 -19.25 -14.57
CA PHE A 133 12.02 -18.20 -15.50
C PHE A 133 11.63 -18.55 -16.93
N SER A 134 11.27 -17.52 -17.68
CA SER A 134 10.84 -17.59 -19.07
C SER A 134 9.52 -18.34 -19.33
N VAL A 135 8.81 -18.77 -18.30
CA VAL A 135 7.51 -19.44 -18.37
C VAL A 135 6.45 -18.59 -17.70
N ALA A 136 5.36 -18.28 -18.43
CA ALA A 136 4.29 -17.45 -17.91
C ALA A 136 3.38 -18.24 -16.95
N ASP A 137 3.26 -17.76 -15.73
CA ASP A 137 2.18 -18.12 -14.82
C ASP A 137 0.95 -17.27 -15.12
N LYS A 138 -0.06 -17.86 -15.75
CA LYS A 138 -1.28 -17.19 -16.19
C LYS A 138 -2.34 -17.06 -15.08
N THR A 139 -2.02 -17.52 -13.88
CA THR A 139 -2.92 -17.43 -12.73
C THR A 139 -3.17 -15.95 -12.37
N VAL A 140 -4.44 -15.61 -12.26
CA VAL A 140 -4.86 -14.29 -11.77
C VAL A 140 -4.79 -14.28 -10.26
N ALA A 141 -3.99 -13.39 -9.69
CA ALA A 141 -3.88 -13.23 -8.25
C ALA A 141 -5.06 -12.43 -7.69
N PHE A 142 -5.40 -11.32 -8.34
CA PHE A 142 -6.55 -10.50 -7.97
C PHE A 142 -6.95 -9.52 -9.07
N ASN A 143 -8.18 -9.02 -8.97
CA ASN A 143 -8.76 -8.03 -9.85
C ASN A 143 -9.09 -6.75 -9.07
N VAL A 144 -8.90 -5.60 -9.71
CA VAL A 144 -9.28 -4.28 -9.18
C VAL A 144 -10.13 -3.58 -10.23
N TYR A 145 -11.22 -2.93 -9.81
CA TYR A 145 -12.14 -2.28 -10.75
C TYR A 145 -12.97 -1.17 -10.10
N ALA A 146 -13.44 -0.24 -10.92
CA ALA A 146 -14.45 0.74 -10.49
C ALA A 146 -15.86 0.17 -10.57
N LYS A 147 -16.72 0.62 -9.67
CA LYS A 147 -18.18 0.35 -9.73
C LYS A 147 -18.95 1.35 -10.61
N SER A 148 -18.25 2.16 -11.39
CA SER A 148 -18.81 3.04 -12.42
C SER A 148 -18.83 2.34 -13.77
N TYR A 149 -19.87 2.57 -14.57
CA TYR A 149 -20.15 1.81 -15.77
C TYR A 149 -20.35 2.73 -16.97
N VAL A 150 -19.93 2.26 -18.14
CA VAL A 150 -20.18 2.90 -19.42
C VAL A 150 -21.48 2.36 -20.02
N GLU A 151 -22.38 3.25 -20.47
CA GLU A 151 -23.68 2.86 -20.99
C GLU A 151 -23.57 2.03 -22.28
N ASN A 152 -22.72 2.45 -23.21
CA ASN A 152 -22.50 1.73 -24.46
C ASN A 152 -21.47 0.60 -24.29
N MET A 153 -21.94 -0.54 -23.82
CA MET A 153 -21.12 -1.73 -23.55
C MET A 153 -20.47 -2.28 -24.84
N ALA A 154 -21.14 -2.22 -25.98
CA ALA A 154 -20.59 -2.72 -27.24
C ALA A 154 -19.39 -1.89 -27.70
N ALA A 155 -19.53 -0.57 -27.71
CA ALA A 155 -18.42 0.33 -28.06
C ALA A 155 -17.26 0.22 -27.05
N MET A 156 -17.58 0.07 -25.77
CA MET A 156 -16.60 -0.13 -24.70
C MET A 156 -15.77 -1.40 -24.91
N ASN A 157 -16.42 -2.52 -25.18
CA ASN A 157 -15.76 -3.80 -25.41
C ASN A 157 -14.90 -3.78 -26.67
N GLU A 158 -15.40 -3.23 -27.76
CA GLU A 158 -14.68 -3.13 -29.03
C GLU A 158 -13.42 -2.26 -28.87
N THR A 159 -13.59 -1.05 -28.34
CA THR A 159 -12.47 -0.11 -28.15
C THR A 159 -11.40 -0.68 -27.22
N ARG A 160 -11.83 -1.31 -26.13
CA ARG A 160 -10.92 -1.96 -25.17
C ARG A 160 -10.17 -3.12 -25.80
N TRP A 161 -10.89 -3.99 -26.53
CA TRP A 161 -10.28 -5.13 -27.21
C TRP A 161 -9.19 -4.67 -28.18
N GLN A 162 -9.47 -3.68 -29.02
CA GLN A 162 -8.52 -3.13 -29.99
C GLN A 162 -7.29 -2.54 -29.30
N LEU A 163 -7.49 -1.67 -28.32
CA LEU A 163 -6.39 -1.04 -27.57
C LEU A 163 -5.53 -2.07 -26.85
N MET A 164 -6.15 -2.94 -26.05
CA MET A 164 -5.42 -3.87 -25.21
C MET A 164 -4.71 -4.96 -26.03
N SER A 165 -5.29 -5.40 -27.15
CA SER A 165 -4.64 -6.37 -28.06
C SER A 165 -3.39 -5.77 -28.71
N GLN A 166 -3.45 -4.53 -29.17
CA GLN A 166 -2.29 -3.83 -29.71
C GLN A 166 -1.19 -3.69 -28.65
N LEU A 167 -1.55 -3.25 -27.42
CA LEU A 167 -0.59 -3.09 -26.33
C LEU A 167 0.03 -4.44 -25.90
N ALA A 168 -0.74 -5.51 -25.90
CA ALA A 168 -0.24 -6.85 -25.56
C ALA A 168 0.79 -7.36 -26.57
N GLU A 169 0.57 -7.12 -27.86
CA GLU A 169 1.51 -7.47 -28.91
C GLU A 169 2.79 -6.67 -28.79
N THR A 170 2.68 -5.35 -28.69
CA THR A 170 3.84 -4.43 -28.61
C THR A 170 4.63 -4.67 -27.31
N ALA A 171 3.96 -4.84 -26.17
CA ALA A 171 4.61 -5.11 -24.90
C ALA A 171 5.51 -6.36 -24.96
N GLY A 172 5.02 -7.43 -25.62
CA GLY A 172 5.82 -8.64 -25.84
C GLY A 172 7.12 -8.39 -26.59
N GLN A 173 7.16 -7.43 -27.48
CA GLN A 173 8.32 -7.12 -28.34
C GLN A 173 9.32 -6.16 -27.65
N THR A 174 8.90 -5.39 -26.65
CA THR A 174 9.79 -4.45 -25.94
C THR A 174 10.72 -5.18 -24.96
N LYS A 175 11.90 -4.60 -24.72
CA LYS A 175 12.84 -5.12 -23.70
C LYS A 175 12.26 -5.01 -22.28
N LEU A 176 11.42 -4.02 -22.03
CA LEU A 176 10.78 -3.81 -20.73
C LEU A 176 9.54 -4.69 -20.53
N ARG A 177 9.13 -5.45 -21.57
CA ARG A 177 7.86 -6.20 -21.55
C ARG A 177 6.69 -5.32 -21.13
N LEU A 178 6.67 -4.09 -21.60
CA LEU A 178 5.75 -3.03 -21.22
C LEU A 178 5.34 -2.23 -22.44
N ASP A 179 4.05 -1.96 -22.58
CA ASP A 179 3.53 -0.94 -23.47
C ASP A 179 2.33 -0.21 -22.88
N THR A 180 2.13 1.02 -23.29
CA THR A 180 1.05 1.89 -22.85
C THR A 180 0.54 2.72 -24.00
N GLY A 181 -0.75 2.99 -24.00
CA GLY A 181 -1.35 3.77 -25.06
C GLY A 181 -2.72 4.30 -24.70
N SER A 182 -3.31 5.04 -25.64
CA SER A 182 -4.66 5.53 -25.49
C SER A 182 -5.39 5.55 -26.82
N THR A 183 -6.71 5.43 -26.77
CA THR A 183 -7.58 5.52 -27.94
C THR A 183 -8.88 6.23 -27.62
N ARG A 184 -9.61 6.68 -28.61
CA ARG A 184 -10.91 7.35 -28.40
C ARG A 184 -12.01 6.33 -28.15
N LEU A 185 -12.82 6.59 -27.12
CA LEU A 185 -14.07 5.88 -26.85
C LEU A 185 -15.24 6.82 -27.16
N GLY A 186 -15.81 6.65 -28.36
CA GLY A 186 -16.86 7.56 -28.84
C GLY A 186 -16.31 8.96 -29.17
N SER A 187 -17.17 9.98 -29.03
CA SER A 187 -16.84 11.36 -29.40
C SER A 187 -16.17 12.18 -28.29
N THR A 188 -16.37 11.81 -27.02
CA THR A 188 -16.04 12.67 -25.86
C THR A 188 -15.05 12.04 -24.88
N SER A 189 -14.83 10.74 -24.93
CA SER A 189 -14.03 10.04 -23.93
C SER A 189 -12.75 9.45 -24.54
N MET A 190 -11.74 9.30 -23.70
CA MET A 190 -10.51 8.59 -24.02
C MET A 190 -10.39 7.34 -23.15
N MET A 191 -9.82 6.28 -23.71
CA MET A 191 -9.44 5.09 -22.98
C MET A 191 -7.92 4.98 -22.95
N TYR A 192 -7.36 4.78 -21.78
CA TYR A 192 -5.93 4.57 -21.53
C TYR A 192 -5.68 3.12 -21.18
N GLY A 193 -4.59 2.56 -21.66
CA GLY A 193 -4.24 1.16 -21.42
C GLY A 193 -2.78 0.97 -21.01
N LEU A 194 -2.54 -0.08 -20.23
CA LEU A 194 -1.24 -0.58 -19.82
C LEU A 194 -1.24 -2.11 -19.98
N ALA A 195 -0.21 -2.63 -20.63
CA ALA A 195 0.12 -4.04 -20.71
C ALA A 195 1.57 -4.26 -20.25
N GLN A 196 1.77 -5.12 -19.26
CA GLN A 196 3.10 -5.39 -18.69
C GLN A 196 3.25 -6.87 -18.34
N CYS A 197 4.43 -7.44 -18.65
CA CYS A 197 4.83 -8.77 -18.18
C CYS A 197 6.11 -8.67 -17.34
N THR A 198 6.42 -9.75 -16.62
CA THR A 198 7.76 -9.93 -16.05
C THR A 198 8.79 -10.03 -17.18
N ARG A 199 9.94 -9.37 -17.00
CA ARG A 199 10.91 -9.15 -18.10
C ARG A 199 11.71 -10.39 -18.49
N ASP A 200 11.65 -11.44 -17.67
CA ASP A 200 12.25 -12.75 -17.97
C ASP A 200 11.51 -13.51 -19.07
N LEU A 201 10.23 -13.18 -19.33
CA LEU A 201 9.41 -13.91 -20.29
C LEU A 201 9.90 -13.74 -21.74
N ALA A 202 9.79 -14.82 -22.50
CA ALA A 202 9.90 -14.76 -23.96
C ALA A 202 8.76 -13.92 -24.57
N VAL A 203 8.94 -13.45 -25.79
CA VAL A 203 7.93 -12.65 -26.53
C VAL A 203 6.58 -13.37 -26.58
N SER A 204 6.59 -14.64 -26.98
CA SER A 204 5.39 -15.46 -27.12
C SER A 204 4.68 -15.69 -25.77
N GLU A 205 5.44 -15.93 -24.70
CA GLU A 205 4.90 -16.14 -23.37
C GLU A 205 4.19 -14.90 -22.82
N CYS A 206 4.83 -13.72 -22.97
CA CYS A 206 4.22 -12.46 -22.59
C CYS A 206 2.94 -12.18 -23.37
N SER A 207 2.99 -12.24 -24.71
CA SER A 207 1.83 -11.96 -25.56
C SER A 207 0.67 -12.93 -25.28
N THR A 208 0.96 -14.21 -25.10
CA THR A 208 -0.08 -15.20 -24.79
C THR A 208 -0.74 -14.96 -23.42
N CYS A 209 0.07 -14.64 -22.40
CA CYS A 209 -0.43 -14.35 -21.07
C CYS A 209 -1.34 -13.11 -21.05
N LEU A 210 -0.92 -12.04 -21.72
CA LEU A 210 -1.71 -10.83 -21.85
C LEU A 210 -2.99 -11.05 -22.65
N SER A 211 -2.94 -11.85 -23.72
CA SER A 211 -4.12 -12.20 -24.51
C SER A 211 -5.17 -12.96 -23.71
N ASP A 212 -4.74 -13.89 -22.86
CA ASP A 212 -5.63 -14.60 -21.94
C ASP A 212 -6.31 -13.64 -20.96
N TYR A 213 -5.59 -12.62 -20.48
CA TYR A 213 -6.15 -11.61 -19.58
C TYR A 213 -7.11 -10.65 -20.28
N ILE A 214 -6.89 -10.32 -21.56
CA ILE A 214 -7.83 -9.52 -22.35
C ILE A 214 -9.19 -10.21 -22.48
N VAL A 215 -9.18 -11.53 -22.72
CA VAL A 215 -10.42 -12.35 -22.77
C VAL A 215 -11.13 -12.33 -21.41
N GLN A 216 -10.37 -12.45 -20.32
CA GLN A 216 -10.93 -12.42 -18.97
C GLN A 216 -11.49 -11.03 -18.62
N LEU A 217 -10.81 -9.95 -18.99
CA LEU A 217 -11.28 -8.59 -18.80
C LEU A 217 -12.68 -8.39 -19.38
N SER A 218 -12.89 -8.85 -20.61
CA SER A 218 -14.18 -8.70 -21.31
C SER A 218 -15.31 -9.50 -20.67
N LYS A 219 -15.00 -10.65 -20.07
CA LYS A 219 -15.98 -11.50 -19.37
C LYS A 219 -16.34 -10.99 -17.98
N ILE A 220 -15.33 -10.52 -17.21
CA ILE A 220 -15.51 -10.17 -15.80
C ILE A 220 -15.97 -8.70 -15.66
N PHE A 221 -15.46 -7.81 -16.52
CA PHE A 221 -15.69 -6.37 -16.48
C PHE A 221 -16.22 -5.84 -17.82
N PRO A 222 -17.46 -6.19 -18.20
CA PRO A 222 -17.97 -5.89 -19.54
C PRO A 222 -18.02 -4.40 -19.85
N ASN A 223 -18.36 -3.55 -18.88
CA ASN A 223 -18.54 -2.11 -19.07
C ASN A 223 -18.07 -1.23 -17.91
N ASN A 224 -17.20 -1.73 -17.04
CA ASN A 224 -16.62 -0.92 -15.98
C ASN A 224 -15.76 0.22 -16.57
N SER A 225 -15.79 1.41 -15.96
CA SER A 225 -15.01 2.57 -16.45
C SER A 225 -13.51 2.36 -16.33
N TRP A 226 -13.05 1.56 -15.37
CA TRP A 226 -11.68 1.07 -15.29
C TRP A 226 -11.65 -0.31 -14.64
N ALA A 227 -10.68 -1.10 -15.04
CA ALA A 227 -10.36 -2.35 -14.37
C ALA A 227 -8.90 -2.74 -14.62
N ALA A 228 -8.38 -3.57 -13.71
CA ALA A 228 -7.06 -4.16 -13.81
C ALA A 228 -7.09 -5.63 -13.39
N ILE A 229 -6.31 -6.45 -14.09
CA ILE A 229 -6.04 -7.85 -13.74
C ILE A 229 -4.56 -7.96 -13.41
N LYS A 230 -4.24 -8.37 -12.19
CA LYS A 230 -2.89 -8.65 -11.73
C LYS A 230 -2.69 -10.15 -11.52
N GLY A 231 -1.73 -10.71 -12.21
CA GLY A 231 -1.28 -12.09 -12.01
C GLY A 231 0.17 -12.16 -11.56
N TYR A 232 0.75 -13.35 -11.61
CA TYR A 232 2.11 -13.58 -11.17
C TYR A 232 3.16 -13.41 -12.28
N SER A 233 2.72 -13.25 -13.53
CA SER A 233 3.61 -12.99 -14.67
C SER A 233 3.14 -11.82 -15.53
N CYS A 234 1.86 -11.45 -15.47
CA CYS A 234 1.27 -10.44 -16.34
C CYS A 234 0.37 -9.48 -15.57
N TYR A 235 0.28 -8.26 -16.10
CA TYR A 235 -0.56 -7.19 -15.59
C TYR A 235 -1.21 -6.45 -16.74
N LEU A 236 -2.53 -6.28 -16.68
CA LEU A 236 -3.31 -5.44 -17.58
C LEU A 236 -4.10 -4.41 -16.78
N ARG A 237 -4.15 -3.18 -17.29
CA ARG A 237 -5.00 -2.11 -16.78
C ARG A 237 -5.56 -1.29 -17.92
N TYR A 238 -6.84 -0.95 -17.86
CA TYR A 238 -7.43 0.12 -18.65
C TYR A 238 -8.17 1.09 -17.75
N ASP A 239 -8.32 2.33 -18.19
CA ASP A 239 -8.97 3.40 -17.43
C ASP A 239 -9.51 4.46 -18.40
N LEU A 240 -10.64 5.09 -18.09
CA LEU A 240 -11.15 6.25 -18.84
C LEU A 240 -10.56 7.57 -18.34
N SER A 241 -9.79 7.55 -17.27
CA SER A 241 -9.00 8.66 -16.77
C SER A 241 -7.51 8.41 -17.03
N PRO A 242 -6.72 9.44 -17.32
CA PRO A 242 -5.28 9.26 -17.47
C PRO A 242 -4.64 8.84 -16.13
N PHE A 243 -3.68 7.94 -16.19
CA PHE A 243 -2.87 7.53 -15.05
C PHE A 243 -1.38 7.64 -15.37
N GLY A 244 -0.58 7.90 -14.32
CA GLY A 244 0.86 8.08 -14.47
C GLY A 244 1.56 6.78 -14.82
N ILE A 245 2.49 6.85 -15.78
CA ILE A 245 3.41 5.78 -16.11
C ILE A 245 4.81 6.21 -15.74
N THR A 246 5.51 5.38 -15.01
CA THR A 246 6.88 5.61 -14.60
C THR A 246 7.78 4.55 -15.25
N LEU A 247 8.61 5.00 -16.17
CA LEU A 247 9.63 4.13 -16.77
C LEU A 247 10.81 4.00 -15.80
N PRO A 248 11.46 2.83 -15.77
CA PRO A 248 12.66 2.65 -14.96
C PRO A 248 13.76 3.62 -15.43
N PRO A 249 14.63 4.07 -14.52
CA PRO A 249 15.79 4.85 -14.88
C PRO A 249 16.65 4.08 -15.89
N SER A 250 17.01 4.73 -16.99
CA SER A 250 17.96 4.15 -17.95
C SER A 250 19.31 4.02 -17.25
N SER A 251 19.90 2.82 -17.26
CA SER A 251 21.23 2.59 -16.72
C SER A 251 22.22 3.54 -17.40
N PRO A 252 23.06 4.26 -16.64
CA PRO A 252 24.14 5.06 -17.25
C PRO A 252 25.08 4.14 -18.04
N VAL A 253 25.36 4.49 -19.28
CA VAL A 253 26.40 3.84 -20.07
C VAL A 253 27.72 4.02 -19.31
N PRO A 254 28.47 2.95 -18.97
CA PRO A 254 29.72 3.10 -18.25
C PRO A 254 30.71 3.91 -19.08
N PRO A 255 31.35 4.94 -18.50
CA PRO A 255 32.40 5.67 -19.19
C PRO A 255 33.62 4.77 -19.42
N PRO A 256 34.39 4.96 -20.50
CA PRO A 256 35.55 4.15 -20.79
C PRO A 256 36.57 4.27 -19.66
N SER A 257 37.06 3.12 -19.21
CA SER A 257 38.03 2.98 -18.14
C SER A 257 39.33 3.73 -18.42
N SER A 258 39.59 4.79 -17.68
CA SER A 258 40.92 5.38 -17.57
C SER A 258 41.53 4.98 -16.22
N THR A 259 42.50 4.09 -16.30
CA THR A 259 43.43 3.77 -15.23
C THR A 259 44.23 4.99 -14.84
N ARG A 260 44.06 5.49 -13.61
CA ARG A 260 45.04 6.36 -12.97
C ARG A 260 45.11 6.08 -11.48
N SER A 261 46.25 5.54 -11.11
CA SER A 261 46.71 5.31 -9.73
C SER A 261 46.81 6.65 -8.98
N THR A 262 46.18 6.79 -7.82
CA THR A 262 46.62 7.70 -6.78
C THR A 262 46.26 7.11 -5.41
N GLY A 263 47.22 6.52 -4.78
CA GLY A 263 47.19 6.19 -3.37
C GLY A 263 47.43 7.46 -2.51
N PHE A 264 46.99 7.40 -1.25
CA PHE A 264 47.32 8.27 -0.13
C PHE A 264 46.48 9.55 0.17
N VAL A 265 45.32 9.76 -0.43
CA VAL A 265 44.44 10.84 0.06
C VAL A 265 43.09 10.31 0.61
N ALA A 266 42.88 9.01 0.60
CA ALA A 266 41.59 8.39 0.90
C ALA A 266 41.16 8.43 2.39
N GLY A 267 42.07 8.56 3.34
CA GLY A 267 41.73 8.49 4.77
C GLY A 267 41.10 9.76 5.34
N ALA A 268 41.57 10.95 4.93
CA ALA A 268 41.04 12.22 5.43
C ALA A 268 39.71 12.61 4.79
N VAL A 269 39.52 12.29 3.52
CA VAL A 269 38.29 12.57 2.78
C VAL A 269 37.15 11.68 3.28
N SER A 270 37.40 10.40 3.56
CA SER A 270 36.39 9.48 4.10
C SER A 270 35.87 9.94 5.48
N PHE A 271 36.75 10.44 6.36
CA PHE A 271 36.34 10.93 7.68
C PHE A 271 35.47 12.20 7.59
N MET A 272 35.81 13.13 6.69
CA MET A 272 35.03 14.35 6.47
C MET A 272 33.71 14.07 5.80
N VAL A 273 33.64 13.10 4.90
CA VAL A 273 32.39 12.66 4.27
C VAL A 273 31.45 12.01 5.30
N ILE A 274 31.99 11.12 6.16
CA ILE A 274 31.21 10.47 7.24
C ILE A 274 30.69 11.52 8.24
N LEU A 275 31.51 12.49 8.63
CA LEU A 275 31.11 13.62 9.49
C LEU A 275 30.04 14.49 8.82
N GLY A 276 30.22 14.84 7.55
CA GLY A 276 29.27 15.61 6.77
C GLY A 276 27.93 14.89 6.60
N VAL A 277 27.95 13.61 6.30
CA VAL A 277 26.75 12.77 6.18
C VAL A 277 26.06 12.63 7.55
N SER A 278 26.82 12.44 8.63
CA SER A 278 26.25 12.35 9.98
C SER A 278 25.58 13.65 10.41
N ILE A 279 26.24 14.79 10.19
CA ILE A 279 25.67 16.13 10.47
C ILE A 279 24.44 16.38 9.57
N TRP A 280 24.50 16.03 8.29
CA TRP A 280 23.38 16.16 7.35
C TRP A 280 22.17 15.30 7.76
N LEU A 281 22.41 14.05 8.18
CA LEU A 281 21.37 13.15 8.69
C LEU A 281 20.75 13.68 9.99
N LEU A 282 21.57 14.23 10.92
CA LEU A 282 21.08 14.86 12.14
C LEU A 282 20.25 16.11 11.85
N LEU A 283 20.71 16.94 10.91
CA LEU A 283 19.96 18.14 10.48
C LEU A 283 18.69 17.75 9.73
N ARG A 284 18.73 16.70 8.93
CA ARG A 284 17.55 16.16 8.24
C ARG A 284 16.53 15.56 9.21
N ARG A 285 16.98 14.87 10.27
CA ARG A 285 16.12 14.39 11.36
C ARG A 285 15.53 15.56 12.16
N ARG A 286 16.32 16.57 12.49
CA ARG A 286 15.83 17.79 13.15
C ARG A 286 14.85 18.58 12.29
N ARG A 287 15.08 18.68 10.98
CA ARG A 287 14.15 19.29 10.03
C ARG A 287 12.86 18.47 9.85
N LYS A 288 12.96 17.14 9.88
CA LYS A 288 11.78 16.25 9.86
C LYS A 288 10.97 16.36 11.16
N HIS A 289 11.65 16.42 12.30
CA HIS A 289 11.02 16.63 13.60
C HIS A 289 10.41 18.04 13.71
N ALA A 290 11.11 19.06 13.21
CA ALA A 290 10.60 20.43 13.17
C ALA A 290 9.44 20.60 12.16
N ARG A 291 9.41 19.82 11.03
CA ARG A 291 8.27 19.78 10.12
C ARG A 291 7.06 19.10 10.77
N LEU A 292 7.26 17.97 11.47
CA LEU A 292 6.21 17.30 12.22
C LEU A 292 5.67 18.19 13.36
N MET A 293 6.53 18.93 14.07
CA MET A 293 6.11 19.90 15.07
C MET A 293 5.42 21.11 14.45
N ARG A 294 5.85 21.56 13.27
CA ARG A 294 5.22 22.66 12.54
C ARG A 294 3.87 22.25 11.93
N GLU A 295 3.79 21.03 11.39
CA GLU A 295 2.53 20.45 10.92
C GLU A 295 1.54 20.23 12.09
N HIS A 296 2.05 19.92 13.30
CA HIS A 296 1.27 19.89 14.53
C HIS A 296 0.82 21.29 14.97
N GLN A 297 1.67 22.29 14.83
CA GLN A 297 1.41 23.69 15.22
C GLN A 297 0.52 24.41 14.17
N GLU A 298 0.72 24.16 12.89
CA GLU A 298 -0.17 24.64 11.81
C GLU A 298 -1.56 23.95 11.89
N MET A 299 -1.64 22.72 12.42
CA MET A 299 -2.89 22.06 12.76
C MET A 299 -3.59 22.71 13.97
N GLU A 300 -2.85 23.24 14.93
CA GLU A 300 -3.40 23.99 16.08
C GLU A 300 -3.86 25.40 15.68
N ASP A 301 -3.07 26.15 14.91
CA ASP A 301 -3.39 27.52 14.48
C ASP A 301 -4.57 27.60 13.48
N ASP A 302 -4.73 26.59 12.63
CA ASP A 302 -5.87 26.44 11.73
C ASP A 302 -7.17 26.03 12.47
N PHE A 303 -7.07 25.52 13.70
CA PHE A 303 -8.19 25.13 14.55
C PHE A 303 -8.88 26.29 15.28
N GLU A 304 -8.24 27.45 15.46
CA GLU A 304 -8.80 28.59 16.20
C GLU A 304 -9.83 29.42 15.41
N LYS A 305 -9.98 29.21 14.10
CA LYS A 305 -10.97 29.95 13.27
C LYS A 305 -12.29 29.21 13.06
N GLY A 306 -13.00 28.91 14.14
CA GLY A 306 -14.47 29.00 14.23
C GLY A 306 -15.36 28.05 13.42
N THR A 307 -14.89 26.91 12.80
CA THR A 307 -15.81 25.96 12.14
C THR A 307 -15.26 24.51 12.07
N ARG A 308 -14.38 24.11 12.97
CA ARG A 308 -13.65 22.82 12.94
C ARG A 308 -13.83 22.01 14.22
N PRO A 309 -13.64 20.65 14.21
CA PRO A 309 -13.79 19.80 15.37
C PRO A 309 -12.93 20.26 16.55
N LYS A 310 -13.55 20.40 17.75
CA LYS A 310 -12.89 20.87 18.98
C LYS A 310 -11.96 19.79 19.55
N ARG A 311 -10.80 20.18 20.06
CA ARG A 311 -9.98 19.29 20.88
C ARG A 311 -10.53 19.26 22.31
N PHE A 312 -10.83 18.06 22.80
CA PHE A 312 -11.29 17.81 24.15
C PHE A 312 -10.16 17.22 25.01
N ARG A 313 -10.24 17.43 26.32
CA ARG A 313 -9.35 16.78 27.28
C ARG A 313 -9.91 15.39 27.63
N TYR A 314 -9.02 14.47 28.00
CA TYR A 314 -9.43 13.11 28.38
C TYR A 314 -10.36 13.10 29.61
N ASP A 315 -10.01 13.91 30.63
CA ASP A 315 -10.82 14.04 31.85
C ASP A 315 -12.23 14.56 31.57
N GLU A 316 -12.39 15.54 30.65
CA GLU A 316 -13.68 16.05 30.21
C GLU A 316 -14.56 14.96 29.59
N LEU A 317 -13.98 14.15 28.68
CA LEU A 317 -14.70 13.06 28.02
C LEU A 317 -14.95 11.86 28.96
N SER A 318 -14.06 11.61 29.89
CA SER A 318 -14.23 10.59 30.93
C SER A 318 -15.40 10.92 31.84
N VAL A 319 -15.50 12.17 32.31
CA VAL A 319 -16.64 12.62 33.11
C VAL A 319 -17.94 12.62 32.31
N ALA A 320 -17.88 12.99 31.04
CA ALA A 320 -19.05 13.02 30.14
C ALA A 320 -19.66 11.63 29.92
N THR A 321 -18.88 10.54 30.06
CA THR A 321 -19.29 9.14 29.85
C THR A 321 -19.41 8.34 31.17
N ASP A 322 -19.45 9.03 32.29
CA ASP A 322 -19.40 8.39 33.61
C ASP A 322 -18.25 7.38 33.70
N PHE A 323 -17.02 7.85 33.40
CA PHE A 323 -15.77 7.08 33.37
C PHE A 323 -15.80 5.86 32.44
N PHE A 324 -16.46 6.01 31.29
CA PHE A 324 -16.69 4.96 30.30
C PHE A 324 -17.43 3.75 30.88
N SER A 325 -18.45 4.04 31.71
CA SER A 325 -19.32 3.03 32.32
C SER A 325 -19.98 2.15 31.25
N ASP A 326 -20.19 0.88 31.58
CA ASP A 326 -20.93 -0.05 30.72
C ASP A 326 -22.38 0.37 30.50
N ASP A 327 -22.99 1.11 31.45
CA ASP A 327 -24.33 1.65 31.32
C ASP A 327 -24.43 2.73 30.23
N CYS A 328 -23.31 3.40 29.91
CA CYS A 328 -23.20 4.38 28.84
C CYS A 328 -22.74 3.76 27.51
N LYS A 329 -22.44 2.47 27.46
CA LYS A 329 -21.91 1.80 26.29
C LYS A 329 -22.97 1.59 25.21
N LEU A 330 -22.77 2.19 24.05
CA LEU A 330 -23.66 2.06 22.88
C LEU A 330 -23.33 0.86 22.01
N GLY A 331 -22.07 0.43 22.00
CA GLY A 331 -21.62 -0.70 21.20
C GLY A 331 -20.11 -0.91 21.27
N GLU A 332 -19.65 -2.04 20.71
CA GLU A 332 -18.26 -2.41 20.61
C GLU A 332 -17.97 -3.10 19.29
N GLY A 333 -16.84 -2.82 18.70
CA GLY A 333 -16.39 -3.43 17.44
C GLY A 333 -14.88 -3.57 17.36
N GLY A 334 -14.38 -4.07 16.23
CA GLY A 334 -12.94 -4.32 16.02
C GLY A 334 -12.03 -3.10 16.20
N PHE A 335 -12.56 -1.90 16.11
CA PHE A 335 -11.82 -0.63 16.21
C PHE A 335 -12.00 0.09 17.56
N GLY A 336 -12.76 -0.47 18.50
CA GLY A 336 -12.97 0.08 19.83
C GLY A 336 -14.42 0.08 20.29
N SER A 337 -14.67 0.74 21.41
CA SER A 337 -15.98 0.85 22.04
C SER A 337 -16.55 2.26 21.91
N VAL A 338 -17.88 2.37 21.77
CA VAL A 338 -18.61 3.65 21.66
C VAL A 338 -19.47 3.84 22.87
N TYR A 339 -19.40 5.03 23.46
CA TYR A 339 -20.15 5.41 24.67
C TYR A 339 -21.03 6.62 24.43
N LYS A 340 -22.21 6.64 25.04
CA LYS A 340 -23.04 7.85 25.14
C LYS A 340 -22.40 8.78 26.18
N GLY A 341 -22.26 10.06 25.82
CA GLY A 341 -21.74 11.07 26.72
C GLY A 341 -22.60 12.33 26.71
N PHE A 342 -22.48 13.13 27.78
CA PHE A 342 -23.11 14.43 27.88
C PHE A 342 -22.07 15.52 28.17
N LEU A 343 -21.83 16.38 27.16
CA LEU A 343 -20.91 17.51 27.28
C LEU A 343 -21.60 18.70 27.94
N LYS A 344 -21.34 18.91 29.24
CA LYS A 344 -22.02 19.96 30.06
C LYS A 344 -21.81 21.36 29.50
N ASP A 345 -20.59 21.69 29.05
CA ASP A 345 -20.22 23.01 28.53
C ASP A 345 -20.95 23.37 27.21
N LEU A 346 -21.29 22.36 26.43
CA LEU A 346 -21.99 22.53 25.14
C LEU A 346 -23.49 22.20 25.24
N ASN A 347 -23.93 21.69 26.40
CA ASN A 347 -25.29 21.17 26.63
C ASN A 347 -25.73 20.20 25.52
N LEU A 348 -24.84 19.25 25.17
CA LEU A 348 -24.98 18.38 24.00
C LEU A 348 -24.74 16.91 24.36
N GLU A 349 -25.68 16.05 23.94
CA GLU A 349 -25.45 14.59 23.94
C GLU A 349 -24.59 14.20 22.76
N VAL A 350 -23.61 13.32 23.00
CA VAL A 350 -22.60 12.90 22.03
C VAL A 350 -22.37 11.40 22.06
N ALA A 351 -21.83 10.85 20.98
CA ALA A 351 -21.29 9.52 20.92
C ALA A 351 -19.74 9.59 20.94
N ILE A 352 -19.11 8.98 21.93
CA ILE A 352 -17.65 9.02 22.11
C ILE A 352 -17.08 7.65 21.80
N LYS A 353 -16.30 7.55 20.71
CA LYS A 353 -15.61 6.34 20.28
C LYS A 353 -14.24 6.30 20.93
N LYS A 354 -14.00 5.31 21.78
CA LYS A 354 -12.69 5.03 22.37
C LYS A 354 -11.98 3.99 21.52
N SER A 355 -10.94 4.42 20.78
CA SER A 355 -10.22 3.57 19.84
C SER A 355 -9.26 2.62 20.56
N SER A 356 -9.16 1.38 20.09
CA SER A 356 -8.16 0.42 20.57
C SER A 356 -6.75 0.84 20.14
N LYS A 357 -5.70 0.30 20.79
CA LYS A 357 -4.30 0.54 20.40
C LYS A 357 -4.00 0.16 18.93
N GLN A 358 -4.74 -0.77 18.38
CA GLN A 358 -4.65 -1.21 16.97
C GLN A 358 -5.34 -0.24 16.01
N GLY A 359 -6.30 0.57 16.47
CA GLY A 359 -7.08 1.53 15.68
C GLY A 359 -6.45 2.91 15.50
N ARG A 360 -5.14 3.08 15.75
CA ARG A 360 -4.48 4.40 15.66
C ARG A 360 -4.46 4.99 14.25
N LYS A 361 -4.25 4.16 13.23
CA LYS A 361 -4.24 4.60 11.83
C LYS A 361 -5.63 5.05 11.37
N GLU A 362 -6.65 4.32 11.77
CA GLU A 362 -8.05 4.65 11.53
C GLU A 362 -8.41 5.96 12.22
N TYR A 363 -8.04 6.14 13.48
CA TYR A 363 -8.23 7.39 14.22
C TYR A 363 -7.60 8.59 13.49
N GLU A 364 -6.33 8.50 13.09
CA GLU A 364 -5.61 9.58 12.39
C GLU A 364 -6.27 9.90 11.05
N SER A 365 -6.75 8.89 10.30
CA SER A 365 -7.45 9.10 9.05
C SER A 365 -8.87 9.66 9.27
N GLU A 366 -9.61 9.23 10.28
CA GLU A 366 -10.91 9.78 10.64
C GLU A 366 -10.80 11.25 11.01
N VAL A 367 -9.85 11.64 11.86
CA VAL A 367 -9.62 13.05 12.20
C VAL A 367 -9.29 13.89 10.96
N ARG A 368 -8.45 13.39 10.07
CA ARG A 368 -8.01 14.11 8.88
C ARG A 368 -9.09 14.28 7.83
N ILE A 369 -9.86 13.23 7.57
CA ILE A 369 -10.83 13.19 6.48
C ILE A 369 -12.20 13.66 6.94
N ILE A 370 -12.75 13.09 8.01
CA ILE A 370 -14.12 13.37 8.47
C ILE A 370 -14.25 14.79 9.02
N SER A 371 -13.16 15.34 9.60
CA SER A 371 -13.14 16.73 10.04
C SER A 371 -13.43 17.75 8.92
N ARG A 372 -13.14 17.40 7.69
CA ARG A 372 -13.33 18.26 6.49
C ARG A 372 -14.64 18.00 5.74
N LEU A 373 -15.28 16.85 6.00
CA LEU A 373 -16.48 16.44 5.30
C LEU A 373 -17.73 16.88 6.06
N ARG A 374 -18.61 17.63 5.39
CA ARG A 374 -19.93 17.97 5.88
C ARG A 374 -20.96 17.54 4.86
N HIS A 375 -21.73 16.52 5.19
CA HIS A 375 -22.77 16.03 4.33
C HIS A 375 -23.94 15.53 5.18
N ARG A 376 -25.19 15.79 4.75
CA ARG A 376 -26.42 15.42 5.48
C ARG A 376 -26.57 13.93 5.82
N ASN A 377 -25.82 13.06 5.14
CA ASN A 377 -25.85 11.61 5.33
C ASN A 377 -24.58 11.10 6.07
N LEU A 378 -23.72 12.01 6.57
CA LEU A 378 -22.53 11.67 7.37
C LEU A 378 -22.74 12.16 8.79
N VAL A 379 -22.42 11.30 9.75
CA VAL A 379 -22.35 11.66 11.18
C VAL A 379 -21.25 12.68 11.36
N GLN A 380 -21.55 13.81 12.00
CA GLN A 380 -20.60 14.90 12.15
C GLN A 380 -19.60 14.62 13.27
N LEU A 381 -18.31 14.78 12.99
CA LEU A 381 -17.26 14.80 13.99
C LEU A 381 -17.29 16.17 14.70
N ILE A 382 -17.62 16.17 16.00
CA ILE A 382 -17.67 17.35 16.87
C ILE A 382 -16.29 17.67 17.41
N GLY A 383 -15.49 16.62 17.71
CA GLY A 383 -14.15 16.81 18.24
C GLY A 383 -13.38 15.52 18.45
N TRP A 384 -12.21 15.68 19.03
CA TRP A 384 -11.30 14.57 19.27
C TRP A 384 -10.45 14.81 20.53
N CYS A 385 -9.91 13.71 21.07
CA CYS A 385 -8.93 13.73 22.13
C CYS A 385 -7.75 12.82 21.78
N HIS A 386 -6.54 13.32 22.02
CA HIS A 386 -5.33 12.52 21.93
C HIS A 386 -4.50 12.86 23.18
N ASP A 387 -4.53 11.97 24.15
CA ASP A 387 -3.80 12.09 25.41
C ASP A 387 -3.01 10.80 25.68
N GLY A 388 -1.70 10.85 25.42
CA GLY A 388 -0.81 9.70 25.54
C GLY A 388 -1.22 8.51 24.67
N SER A 389 -1.73 7.45 25.29
CA SER A 389 -2.23 6.25 24.60
C SER A 389 -3.72 6.28 24.30
N GLU A 390 -4.45 7.26 24.83
CA GLU A 390 -5.90 7.37 24.71
C GLU A 390 -6.30 8.17 23.46
N LEU A 391 -7.06 7.54 22.59
CA LEU A 391 -7.53 8.10 21.32
C LEU A 391 -9.04 8.08 21.31
N LEU A 392 -9.67 9.28 21.39
CA LEU A 392 -11.11 9.42 21.46
C LEU A 392 -11.62 10.30 20.33
N LEU A 393 -12.73 9.89 19.71
CA LEU A 393 -13.46 10.67 18.71
C LEU A 393 -14.85 10.99 19.22
N VAL A 394 -15.28 12.24 19.08
CA VAL A 394 -16.55 12.74 19.56
C VAL A 394 -17.44 13.06 18.38
N TYR A 395 -18.54 12.34 18.24
CA TYR A 395 -19.52 12.48 17.19
C TYR A 395 -20.86 12.99 17.72
N GLU A 396 -21.68 13.54 16.85
CA GLU A 396 -23.10 13.76 17.17
C GLU A 396 -23.80 12.42 17.49
N LEU A 397 -24.65 12.42 18.50
CA LEU A 397 -25.41 11.23 18.87
C LEU A 397 -26.60 11.05 17.90
N MET A 398 -26.66 9.88 17.26
CA MET A 398 -27.79 9.52 16.41
C MET A 398 -28.94 8.97 17.27
N PRO A 399 -30.14 9.62 17.27
CA PRO A 399 -31.23 9.25 18.16
C PRO A 399 -31.82 7.86 17.87
N ASN A 400 -31.65 7.37 16.64
CA ASN A 400 -32.18 6.07 16.21
C ASN A 400 -31.17 4.92 16.31
N ALA A 401 -30.06 5.11 16.99
CA ALA A 401 -29.01 4.13 17.15
C ALA A 401 -28.39 3.62 15.82
N SER A 402 -27.86 2.43 15.80
CA SER A 402 -27.13 1.85 14.68
C SER A 402 -28.05 1.04 13.76
N LEU A 403 -27.69 0.94 12.48
CA LEU A 403 -28.49 0.27 11.46
C LEU A 403 -28.64 -1.25 11.73
N ASP A 404 -27.65 -1.89 12.34
CA ASP A 404 -27.69 -3.30 12.71
C ASP A 404 -28.83 -3.61 13.70
N THR A 405 -29.12 -2.70 14.62
CA THR A 405 -30.23 -2.80 15.56
C THR A 405 -31.58 -2.90 14.81
N HIS A 406 -31.73 -2.20 13.69
CA HIS A 406 -32.96 -2.19 12.88
C HIS A 406 -33.00 -3.30 11.83
N LEU A 407 -31.87 -3.95 11.54
CA LEU A 407 -31.81 -5.03 10.55
C LEU A 407 -31.90 -6.42 11.20
N TYR A 408 -31.36 -6.61 12.40
CA TYR A 408 -31.15 -7.95 12.99
C TYR A 408 -31.84 -8.16 14.35
N ASN A 409 -32.43 -7.13 14.96
CA ASN A 409 -33.12 -7.29 16.22
C ASN A 409 -34.52 -7.90 15.99
N ALA A 410 -34.75 -9.09 16.53
CA ALA A 410 -36.02 -9.82 16.39
C ALA A 410 -37.24 -9.09 17.00
N ASN A 411 -37.02 -8.16 17.92
CA ASN A 411 -38.06 -7.43 18.66
C ASN A 411 -38.27 -5.97 18.16
N ALA A 412 -37.52 -5.52 17.17
CA ALA A 412 -37.66 -4.17 16.61
C ALA A 412 -38.51 -4.20 15.34
N ASN A 413 -39.16 -3.08 15.04
CA ASN A 413 -39.80 -2.87 13.74
C ASN A 413 -38.73 -2.94 12.64
N VAL A 414 -38.64 -4.10 12.00
CA VAL A 414 -37.67 -4.37 10.94
C VAL A 414 -37.90 -3.40 9.78
N LEU A 415 -36.88 -2.67 9.39
CA LEU A 415 -36.95 -1.71 8.27
C LEU A 415 -37.49 -2.42 7.01
N PRO A 416 -38.58 -1.91 6.39
CA PRO A 416 -39.12 -2.47 5.14
C PRO A 416 -38.11 -2.36 4.00
N TRP A 417 -38.14 -3.33 3.09
CA TRP A 417 -37.17 -3.47 1.99
C TRP A 417 -36.93 -2.21 1.15
N PRO A 418 -37.94 -1.39 0.82
CA PRO A 418 -37.71 -0.13 0.10
C PRO A 418 -36.84 0.86 0.86
N LEU A 419 -36.97 0.93 2.19
CA LEU A 419 -36.12 1.81 3.03
C LEU A 419 -34.68 1.26 3.11
N ARG A 420 -34.49 -0.05 3.21
CA ARG A 420 -33.16 -0.67 3.16
C ARG A 420 -32.43 -0.34 1.88
N TYR A 421 -33.11 -0.46 0.73
CA TYR A 421 -32.55 -0.13 -0.57
C TYR A 421 -32.19 1.36 -0.70
N ASN A 422 -33.04 2.27 -0.25
CA ASN A 422 -32.76 3.71 -0.23
C ASN A 422 -31.57 4.08 0.66
N HIS A 423 -31.39 3.42 1.80
CA HIS A 423 -30.23 3.64 2.66
C HIS A 423 -28.94 3.13 2.01
N LEU A 424 -28.96 1.97 1.39
CA LEU A 424 -27.81 1.43 0.64
C LEU A 424 -27.42 2.34 -0.52
N GLN A 425 -28.39 2.90 -1.24
CA GLN A 425 -28.14 3.83 -2.34
C GLN A 425 -27.50 5.14 -1.85
N LYS A 426 -27.93 5.67 -0.69
CA LYS A 426 -27.32 6.84 -0.07
C LYS A 426 -25.88 6.59 0.41
N ILE A 427 -25.59 5.42 0.96
CA ILE A 427 -24.23 5.02 1.37
C ILE A 427 -23.32 4.89 0.14
N LEU A 428 -23.82 4.34 -0.96
CA LEU A 428 -23.08 4.22 -2.23
C LEU A 428 -22.75 5.59 -2.84
N ILE A 429 -23.70 6.55 -2.80
CA ILE A 429 -23.47 7.93 -3.26
C ILE A 429 -22.37 8.61 -2.41
N LEU A 430 -22.33 8.35 -1.12
CA LEU A 430 -21.31 8.88 -0.21
C LEU A 430 -19.90 8.33 -0.51
N SER A 431 -19.77 7.02 -0.80
CA SER A 431 -18.47 6.43 -1.14
C SER A 431 -17.90 7.06 -2.42
N VAL A 432 -18.74 7.35 -3.40
CA VAL A 432 -18.33 8.03 -4.65
C VAL A 432 -17.96 9.50 -4.42
N ALA A 433 -18.69 10.21 -3.53
CA ALA A 433 -18.37 11.60 -3.20
C ALA A 433 -17.07 11.75 -2.38
N CYS A 434 -16.73 10.77 -1.56
CA CYS A 434 -15.46 10.75 -0.82
C CYS A 434 -14.26 10.48 -1.73
N ASP A 435 -14.40 9.61 -2.73
CA ASP A 435 -13.33 9.32 -3.69
C ASP A 435 -13.07 10.49 -4.68
N GLY A 436 -14.05 11.34 -4.93
CA GLY A 436 -13.94 12.49 -5.83
C GLY A 436 -13.27 13.74 -5.22
N ASN A 437 -13.06 13.81 -3.91
CA ASN A 437 -12.47 14.95 -3.20
C ASN A 437 -11.03 14.71 -2.71
N ILE A 438 -10.40 13.61 -3.11
CA ILE A 438 -8.99 13.31 -2.84
C ILE A 438 -8.22 13.42 -4.17
N SER A 439 -8.19 14.61 -4.76
CA SER A 439 -7.27 14.97 -5.85
C SER A 439 -6.42 16.16 -5.44
#